data_6969604f55d9defbfde4bf4d5bf3698a
#
_entry.id   6969604f55d9defbfde4bf4d5bf3698a
#
_cell.length_a   1.000
_cell.length_b   1.000
_cell.length_c   1.000
_cell.angle_alpha   90.00
_cell.angle_beta   90.00
_cell.angle_gamma   90.00
#
_symmetry.space_group_name_H-M   'P 1'
#
loop_
_entity.id
_entity.type
_entity.pdbx_description
1 polymer ?
#
loop_
_entity_poly.entity_id
_entity_poly.type
_entity_poly.pdbx_seq_one_letter_code
_entity_poly.pdbx_strand_id
1 'polypeptide(L)'
;MIDLTDLRARPDVYQDAADKKNVRVNIEQFLKLDTLHRDLQKSVDDMRAEKNAVSKKIPTMKGEEKATALSEMKKLTEDMKGKEEQFTTVEVEWNAMQLMLPTIPLATTPVGKSDADNVENKKWGPSTGSGQGDPSTLLKIANPKDHVTLGEDLGILDIPRGVKIAGARSYFLKGDGARLHRAVLQFSLDQLTKKGWVHFTPPYMASYACLMGTGFFPGAEEQTYAVGAQEQKDGLVQPDGMYMIGTSEVSVASYHMDEVLKEVDLPKRYAGFSPCFRREAGTYGKDTKGLYRIHQFDKVEQVVLCRADQEEALAMFEEIRTNAEEVLQALKLPYRVVDVCTGDMGKGKVKMQDIETWMPSRKGYGETHSCSYLGDFQARRLNIKYEDKDGKKKFVHTLNNTLIASPRILIPILEMYQNEDGSITIPEVLRGYMGGQETIQ
;
A
#
# COMPACT_ATOMS: atom_id res chain seq x y z
N MET A 1 12.66 0.32 -1.78
CA MET A 1 13.92 -0.36 -2.22
C MET A 1 14.42 -1.24 -1.09
N ILE A 2 15.34 -2.15 -1.37
CA ILE A 2 15.99 -2.98 -0.35
C ILE A 2 17.41 -2.47 -0.04
N ASP A 3 18.04 -3.02 1.00
CA ASP A 3 19.44 -2.76 1.31
C ASP A 3 20.36 -3.52 0.33
N LEU A 4 21.03 -2.79 -0.56
CA LEU A 4 21.93 -3.40 -1.55
C LEU A 4 23.20 -3.97 -0.92
N THR A 5 23.62 -3.48 0.26
CA THR A 5 24.75 -4.05 0.98
C THR A 5 24.40 -5.44 1.49
N ASP A 6 23.20 -5.59 2.05
CA ASP A 6 22.69 -6.87 2.50
C ASP A 6 22.44 -7.84 1.32
N LEU A 7 21.90 -7.34 0.21
CA LEU A 7 21.69 -8.16 -1.00
C LEU A 7 23.02 -8.71 -1.53
N ARG A 8 24.08 -7.88 -1.61
CA ARG A 8 25.41 -8.32 -2.03
C ARG A 8 26.02 -9.37 -1.11
N ALA A 9 25.74 -9.28 0.19
CA ALA A 9 26.21 -10.24 1.20
C ALA A 9 25.44 -11.57 1.18
N ARG A 10 24.15 -11.55 0.80
CA ARG A 10 23.25 -12.70 0.89
C ARG A 10 22.41 -12.90 -0.38
N PRO A 11 22.99 -12.99 -1.57
CA PRO A 11 22.26 -13.03 -2.84
C PRO A 11 21.26 -14.18 -2.94
N ASP A 12 21.62 -15.36 -2.43
CA ASP A 12 20.76 -16.55 -2.48
C ASP A 12 19.47 -16.38 -1.69
N VAL A 13 19.52 -15.65 -0.56
CA VAL A 13 18.34 -15.36 0.26
C VAL A 13 17.35 -14.46 -0.48
N TYR A 14 17.87 -13.49 -1.26
CA TYR A 14 17.04 -12.62 -2.08
C TYR A 14 16.48 -13.32 -3.32
N GLN A 15 17.24 -14.28 -3.91
CA GLN A 15 16.70 -15.09 -5.00
C GLN A 15 15.57 -16.00 -4.49
N ASP A 16 15.77 -16.67 -3.35
CA ASP A 16 14.71 -17.46 -2.69
C ASP A 16 13.46 -16.62 -2.37
N ALA A 17 13.67 -15.38 -1.89
CA ALA A 17 12.55 -14.45 -1.63
C ALA A 17 11.83 -14.06 -2.93
N ALA A 18 12.56 -13.83 -4.02
CA ALA A 18 11.98 -13.52 -5.32
C ALA A 18 11.14 -14.68 -5.86
N ASP A 19 11.68 -15.90 -5.77
CA ASP A 19 10.99 -17.11 -6.22
C ASP A 19 9.72 -17.38 -5.40
N LYS A 20 9.78 -17.30 -4.07
CA LYS A 20 8.64 -17.45 -3.17
C LYS A 20 7.54 -16.40 -3.39
N LYS A 21 7.92 -15.19 -3.78
CA LYS A 21 6.99 -14.07 -4.03
C LYS A 21 6.51 -13.96 -5.48
N ASN A 22 6.86 -14.92 -6.34
CA ASN A 22 6.57 -14.88 -7.77
C ASN A 22 7.10 -13.61 -8.48
N VAL A 23 8.20 -13.02 -7.97
CA VAL A 23 8.82 -11.82 -8.55
C VAL A 23 9.82 -12.25 -9.61
N ARG A 24 9.59 -11.84 -10.86
CA ARG A 24 10.46 -12.17 -11.99
C ARG A 24 11.70 -11.27 -11.99
N VAL A 25 12.69 -11.59 -11.17
CA VAL A 25 14.00 -10.93 -11.15
C VAL A 25 15.09 -11.99 -10.96
N ASN A 26 16.21 -11.82 -11.66
CA ASN A 26 17.40 -12.66 -11.50
C ASN A 26 18.43 -11.87 -10.70
N ILE A 27 18.70 -12.30 -9.49
CA ILE A 27 19.62 -11.60 -8.55
C ILE A 27 21.06 -11.64 -9.05
N GLU A 28 21.51 -12.75 -9.66
CA GLU A 28 22.85 -12.83 -10.24
C GLU A 28 23.04 -11.82 -11.38
N GLN A 29 22.06 -11.71 -12.27
CA GLN A 29 22.07 -10.71 -13.35
C GLN A 29 22.10 -9.29 -12.79
N PHE A 30 21.27 -9.01 -11.76
CA PHE A 30 21.28 -7.71 -11.09
C PHE A 30 22.64 -7.39 -10.49
N LEU A 31 23.32 -8.34 -9.84
CA LEU A 31 24.65 -8.12 -9.24
C LEU A 31 25.73 -7.85 -10.29
N LYS A 32 25.66 -8.50 -11.46
CA LYS A 32 26.55 -8.18 -12.59
C LYS A 32 26.35 -6.75 -13.07
N LEU A 33 25.08 -6.34 -13.20
CA LEU A 33 24.71 -4.99 -13.61
C LEU A 33 25.09 -3.95 -12.53
N ASP A 34 24.91 -4.27 -11.24
CA ASP A 34 25.30 -3.43 -10.11
C ASP A 34 26.81 -3.21 -10.04
N THR A 35 27.60 -4.24 -10.37
CA THR A 35 29.06 -4.10 -10.46
C THR A 35 29.44 -3.17 -11.60
N LEU A 36 28.88 -3.38 -12.79
CA LEU A 36 29.11 -2.51 -13.94
C LEU A 36 28.69 -1.06 -13.68
N HIS A 37 27.54 -0.86 -13.06
CA HIS A 37 27.05 0.48 -12.69
C HIS A 37 28.04 1.21 -11.77
N ARG A 38 28.53 0.54 -10.72
CA ARG A 38 29.51 1.12 -9.78
C ARG A 38 30.85 1.40 -10.43
N ASP A 39 31.33 0.53 -11.32
CA ASP A 39 32.58 0.69 -12.01
C ASP A 39 32.53 1.87 -13.01
N LEU A 40 31.41 2.00 -13.74
CA LEU A 40 31.19 3.14 -14.63
C LEU A 40 31.05 4.45 -13.86
N GLN A 41 30.29 4.46 -12.76
CA GLN A 41 30.15 5.62 -11.88
C GLN A 41 31.53 6.10 -11.39
N LYS A 42 32.32 5.18 -10.86
CA LYS A 42 33.69 5.48 -10.40
C LYS A 42 34.56 6.04 -11.54
N SER A 43 34.51 5.41 -12.72
CA SER A 43 35.29 5.86 -13.88
C SER A 43 34.91 7.27 -14.30
N VAL A 44 33.62 7.62 -14.34
CA VAL A 44 33.13 8.97 -14.65
C VAL A 44 33.57 9.98 -13.59
N ASP A 45 33.45 9.62 -12.31
CA ASP A 45 33.86 10.50 -11.20
C ASP A 45 35.36 10.76 -11.19
N ASP A 46 36.21 9.74 -11.45
CA ASP A 46 37.65 9.86 -11.56
C ASP A 46 38.02 10.77 -12.73
N MET A 47 37.42 10.59 -13.92
CA MET A 47 37.62 11.45 -15.08
C MET A 47 37.20 12.91 -14.84
N ARG A 48 36.09 13.13 -14.13
CA ARG A 48 35.65 14.48 -13.71
C ARG A 48 36.64 15.14 -12.78
N ALA A 49 37.18 14.39 -11.82
CA ALA A 49 38.22 14.88 -10.89
C ALA A 49 39.51 15.25 -11.63
N GLU A 50 39.97 14.41 -12.57
CA GLU A 50 41.15 14.66 -13.40
C GLU A 50 40.96 15.91 -14.26
N LYS A 51 39.83 16.00 -14.99
CA LYS A 51 39.48 17.19 -15.79
C LYS A 51 39.48 18.48 -14.96
N ASN A 52 38.92 18.44 -13.75
CA ASN A 52 38.90 19.59 -12.85
C ASN A 52 40.32 19.97 -12.37
N ALA A 53 41.19 18.96 -12.09
CA ALA A 53 42.55 19.20 -11.66
C ALA A 53 43.42 19.83 -12.79
N VAL A 54 43.27 19.32 -14.01
CA VAL A 54 43.99 19.87 -15.19
C VAL A 54 43.47 21.28 -15.52
N SER A 55 42.15 21.50 -15.53
CA SER A 55 41.54 22.81 -15.78
C SER A 55 42.08 23.91 -14.86
N LYS A 56 42.33 23.60 -13.58
CA LYS A 56 42.86 24.56 -12.60
C LYS A 56 44.32 24.95 -12.89
N LYS A 57 45.09 24.07 -13.56
CA LYS A 57 46.53 24.29 -13.86
C LYS A 57 46.76 25.00 -15.20
N ILE A 58 45.87 24.83 -16.19
CA ILE A 58 46.01 25.42 -17.53
C ILE A 58 46.29 26.96 -17.53
N PRO A 59 45.63 27.78 -16.67
CA PRO A 59 45.91 29.21 -16.63
C PRO A 59 47.35 29.60 -16.29
N THR A 60 48.06 28.70 -15.58
CA THR A 60 49.49 28.94 -15.15
C THR A 60 50.49 28.38 -16.14
N MET A 61 50.06 27.57 -17.12
CA MET A 61 50.95 26.96 -18.14
C MET A 61 51.18 27.91 -19.31
N LYS A 62 52.35 27.74 -19.96
CA LYS A 62 52.76 28.56 -21.14
C LYS A 62 53.34 27.68 -22.26
N GLY A 63 53.28 28.20 -23.51
CA GLY A 63 53.90 27.56 -24.65
C GLY A 63 53.38 26.16 -24.97
N GLU A 64 54.30 25.24 -25.25
CA GLU A 64 54.04 23.88 -25.68
C GLU A 64 53.36 23.03 -24.61
N GLU A 65 53.69 23.26 -23.32
CA GLU A 65 53.05 22.60 -22.18
C GLU A 65 51.53 22.88 -22.13
N LYS A 66 51.14 24.13 -22.40
CA LYS A 66 49.72 24.51 -22.43
C LYS A 66 48.98 23.86 -23.62
N ALA A 67 49.62 23.79 -24.78
CA ALA A 67 49.02 23.19 -25.97
C ALA A 67 48.83 21.68 -25.80
N THR A 68 49.79 20.98 -25.19
CA THR A 68 49.70 19.56 -24.85
C THR A 68 48.53 19.31 -23.84
N ALA A 69 48.50 20.07 -22.75
CA ALA A 69 47.48 19.94 -21.74
C ALA A 69 46.06 20.19 -22.30
N LEU A 70 45.88 21.15 -23.22
CA LEU A 70 44.62 21.38 -23.91
C LEU A 70 44.21 20.22 -24.83
N SER A 71 45.15 19.62 -25.52
CA SER A 71 44.93 18.44 -26.39
C SER A 71 44.50 17.22 -25.55
N GLU A 72 45.22 16.95 -24.46
CA GLU A 72 44.90 15.87 -23.52
C GLU A 72 43.51 16.07 -22.87
N MET A 73 43.19 17.31 -22.47
CA MET A 73 41.91 17.63 -21.90
C MET A 73 40.75 17.46 -22.90
N LYS A 74 41.00 17.74 -24.20
CA LYS A 74 40.01 17.48 -25.24
C LYS A 74 39.74 15.99 -25.36
N LYS A 75 40.78 15.16 -25.43
CA LYS A 75 40.64 13.70 -25.46
C LYS A 75 39.94 13.16 -24.22
N LEU A 76 40.35 13.59 -23.04
CA LEU A 76 39.67 13.22 -21.78
C LEU A 76 38.21 13.59 -21.78
N THR A 77 37.82 14.73 -22.34
CA THR A 77 36.43 15.16 -22.44
C THR A 77 35.60 14.29 -23.41
N GLU A 78 36.22 13.86 -24.52
CA GLU A 78 35.56 12.95 -25.48
C GLU A 78 35.38 11.55 -24.87
N ASP A 79 36.43 11.00 -24.23
CA ASP A 79 36.38 9.71 -23.55
C ASP A 79 35.38 9.72 -22.38
N MET A 80 35.31 10.81 -21.61
CA MET A 80 34.35 11.00 -20.51
C MET A 80 32.93 11.00 -21.03
N LYS A 81 32.66 11.69 -22.16
CA LYS A 81 31.30 11.71 -22.76
C LYS A 81 30.83 10.31 -23.15
N GLY A 82 31.71 9.50 -23.78
CA GLY A 82 31.39 8.11 -24.10
C GLY A 82 31.09 7.25 -22.86
N LYS A 83 31.83 7.49 -21.75
CA LYS A 83 31.55 6.81 -20.47
C LYS A 83 30.25 7.28 -19.82
N GLU A 84 29.93 8.56 -19.87
CA GLU A 84 28.66 9.11 -19.36
C GLU A 84 27.45 8.55 -20.12
N GLU A 85 27.54 8.40 -21.44
CA GLU A 85 26.49 7.76 -22.25
C GLU A 85 26.29 6.28 -21.87
N GLN A 86 27.39 5.53 -21.67
CA GLN A 86 27.32 4.15 -21.19
C GLN A 86 26.73 4.07 -19.78
N PHE A 87 27.17 4.94 -18.87
CA PHE A 87 26.64 5.00 -17.51
C PHE A 87 25.14 5.28 -17.49
N THR A 88 24.68 6.27 -18.26
CA THR A 88 23.25 6.60 -18.36
C THR A 88 22.40 5.40 -18.83
N THR A 89 22.90 4.66 -19.82
CA THR A 89 22.22 3.46 -20.32
C THR A 89 22.12 2.38 -19.24
N VAL A 90 23.24 2.09 -18.58
CA VAL A 90 23.31 1.09 -17.51
C VAL A 90 22.48 1.52 -16.29
N GLU A 91 22.47 2.80 -15.95
CA GLU A 91 21.69 3.35 -14.82
C GLU A 91 20.18 3.17 -15.01
N VAL A 92 19.68 3.36 -16.23
CA VAL A 92 18.24 3.12 -16.54
C VAL A 92 17.86 1.66 -16.29
N GLU A 93 18.67 0.71 -16.78
CA GLU A 93 18.44 -0.72 -16.59
C GLU A 93 18.58 -1.12 -15.12
N TRP A 94 19.63 -0.63 -14.45
CA TRP A 94 19.91 -0.87 -13.04
C TRP A 94 18.74 -0.38 -12.15
N ASN A 95 18.25 0.84 -12.39
CA ASN A 95 17.10 1.40 -11.68
C ASN A 95 15.84 0.55 -11.89
N ALA A 96 15.56 0.13 -13.13
CA ALA A 96 14.41 -0.69 -13.44
C ALA A 96 14.46 -2.04 -12.70
N MET A 97 15.60 -2.72 -12.71
CA MET A 97 15.77 -3.99 -11.98
C MET A 97 15.74 -3.79 -10.46
N GLN A 98 16.35 -2.73 -9.92
CA GLN A 98 16.36 -2.41 -8.50
C GLN A 98 14.93 -2.23 -7.96
N LEU A 99 14.04 -1.60 -8.71
CA LEU A 99 12.64 -1.40 -8.33
C LEU A 99 11.83 -2.70 -8.27
N MET A 100 12.31 -3.76 -8.90
CA MET A 100 11.68 -5.08 -8.86
C MET A 100 12.15 -5.95 -7.69
N LEU A 101 13.26 -5.62 -7.05
CA LEU A 101 13.83 -6.42 -5.96
C LEU A 101 12.86 -6.54 -4.78
N PRO A 102 12.57 -7.77 -4.30
CA PRO A 102 11.65 -8.01 -3.20
C PRO A 102 12.32 -7.86 -1.84
N THR A 103 11.53 -7.60 -0.81
CA THR A 103 11.94 -7.79 0.58
C THR A 103 11.95 -9.28 0.94
N ILE A 104 12.75 -9.64 1.94
CA ILE A 104 12.76 -10.99 2.51
C ILE A 104 11.52 -11.14 3.41
N PRO A 105 10.64 -12.12 3.19
CA PRO A 105 9.51 -12.38 4.08
C PRO A 105 10.00 -12.92 5.43
N LEU A 106 9.23 -12.69 6.49
CA LEU A 106 9.51 -13.34 7.78
C LEU A 106 9.48 -14.86 7.65
N ALA A 107 10.33 -15.54 8.43
CA ALA A 107 10.37 -17.01 8.45
C ALA A 107 9.03 -17.67 8.85
N THR A 108 8.17 -16.93 9.55
CA THR A 108 6.82 -17.36 9.94
C THR A 108 5.77 -17.18 8.86
N THR A 109 6.10 -16.54 7.73
CA THR A 109 5.16 -16.34 6.62
C THR A 109 4.91 -17.67 5.91
N PRO A 110 3.65 -18.07 5.69
CA PRO A 110 3.33 -19.27 4.93
C PRO A 110 3.92 -19.18 3.50
N VAL A 111 4.51 -20.28 3.03
CA VAL A 111 4.97 -20.37 1.65
C VAL A 111 3.83 -20.88 0.77
N GLY A 112 3.45 -20.14 -0.25
CA GLY A 112 2.36 -20.47 -1.15
C GLY A 112 2.46 -19.72 -2.46
N LYS A 113 1.55 -20.00 -3.41
CA LYS A 113 1.55 -19.44 -4.76
C LYS A 113 0.47 -18.37 -4.99
N SER A 114 -0.64 -18.46 -4.27
CA SER A 114 -1.81 -17.61 -4.45
C SER A 114 -2.64 -17.49 -3.17
N ASP A 115 -3.72 -16.73 -3.20
CA ASP A 115 -4.72 -16.57 -2.12
C ASP A 115 -5.28 -17.89 -1.60
N ALA A 116 -5.31 -18.94 -2.44
CA ALA A 116 -5.74 -20.28 -2.03
C ALA A 116 -4.81 -20.95 -1.00
N ASP A 117 -3.57 -20.49 -0.90
CA ASP A 117 -2.55 -21.01 0.03
C ASP A 117 -2.43 -20.17 1.32
N ASN A 118 -3.28 -19.15 1.47
CA ASN A 118 -3.35 -18.36 2.70
C ASN A 118 -3.82 -19.22 3.87
N VAL A 119 -3.23 -19.01 5.06
CA VAL A 119 -3.46 -19.86 6.23
C VAL A 119 -4.33 -19.14 7.24
N GLU A 120 -5.44 -19.78 7.62
CA GLU A 120 -6.28 -19.26 8.70
C GLU A 120 -5.53 -19.25 10.04
N ASN A 121 -5.40 -18.07 10.63
CA ASN A 121 -4.70 -17.84 11.90
C ASN A 121 -5.68 -17.96 13.07
N LYS A 122 -6.80 -17.26 13.02
CA LYS A 122 -7.85 -17.27 14.04
C LYS A 122 -9.21 -16.86 13.49
N LYS A 123 -10.26 -17.23 14.23
CA LYS A 123 -11.63 -16.77 14.00
C LYS A 123 -12.18 -16.09 15.25
N TRP A 124 -13.15 -15.22 15.03
CA TRP A 124 -13.95 -14.61 16.08
C TRP A 124 -15.42 -14.53 15.66
N GLY A 125 -16.31 -14.77 16.65
CA GLY A 125 -17.75 -14.59 16.50
C GLY A 125 -18.40 -14.21 17.82
N PRO A 126 -19.50 -13.43 17.81
CA PRO A 126 -20.08 -12.83 19.01
C PRO A 126 -20.69 -13.83 20.02
N SER A 127 -21.00 -15.05 19.59
CA SER A 127 -21.62 -16.07 20.46
C SER A 127 -20.64 -16.94 21.25
N THR A 128 -19.38 -17.00 20.84
CA THR A 128 -18.40 -17.93 21.42
C THR A 128 -17.14 -17.27 21.94
N GLY A 129 -16.90 -15.99 21.66
CA GLY A 129 -15.66 -15.27 21.98
C GLY A 129 -14.41 -15.87 21.31
N SER A 130 -14.39 -17.18 21.07
CA SER A 130 -13.31 -17.91 20.42
C SER A 130 -13.54 -18.17 18.92
N GLY A 131 -14.71 -17.84 18.39
CA GLY A 131 -15.03 -17.95 16.96
C GLY A 131 -15.20 -19.38 16.41
N GLN A 132 -15.34 -20.39 17.27
CA GLN A 132 -15.45 -21.78 16.83
C GLN A 132 -16.86 -22.19 16.33
N GLY A 133 -17.87 -21.29 16.42
CA GLY A 133 -19.22 -21.53 15.91
C GLY A 133 -19.36 -21.21 14.42
N ASP A 134 -20.31 -21.87 13.76
CA ASP A 134 -20.71 -21.52 12.39
C ASP A 134 -21.39 -20.12 12.39
N PRO A 135 -20.83 -19.11 11.72
CA PRO A 135 -21.41 -17.77 11.69
C PRO A 135 -22.83 -17.72 11.09
N SER A 136 -23.21 -18.70 10.27
CA SER A 136 -24.56 -18.78 9.70
C SER A 136 -25.63 -18.98 10.77
N THR A 137 -25.28 -19.56 11.92
CA THR A 137 -26.20 -19.77 13.06
C THR A 137 -26.55 -18.47 13.79
N LEU A 138 -25.80 -17.39 13.54
CA LEU A 138 -26.09 -16.06 14.09
C LEU A 138 -27.23 -15.35 13.34
N LEU A 139 -27.54 -15.81 12.15
CA LEU A 139 -28.66 -15.29 11.36
C LEU A 139 -29.98 -15.76 11.97
N LYS A 140 -30.86 -14.81 12.24
CA LYS A 140 -32.20 -15.08 12.78
C LYS A 140 -33.21 -15.44 11.69
N ILE A 141 -32.83 -15.38 10.42
CA ILE A 141 -33.70 -15.48 9.25
C ILE A 141 -33.30 -16.72 8.44
N ALA A 142 -34.30 -17.54 8.08
CA ALA A 142 -34.05 -18.78 7.32
C ALA A 142 -33.56 -18.53 5.89
N ASN A 143 -34.02 -17.47 5.23
CA ASN A 143 -33.67 -17.13 3.86
C ASN A 143 -33.20 -15.66 3.79
N PRO A 144 -31.94 -15.37 4.15
CA PRO A 144 -31.44 -14.00 4.15
C PRO A 144 -31.34 -13.48 2.71
N LYS A 145 -31.80 -12.24 2.51
CA LYS A 145 -31.58 -11.47 1.27
C LYS A 145 -30.13 -11.00 1.21
N ASP A 146 -29.59 -10.86 0.01
CA ASP A 146 -28.31 -10.20 -0.18
C ASP A 146 -28.43 -8.67 -0.02
N HIS A 147 -27.30 -8.00 0.19
CA HIS A 147 -27.22 -6.56 0.43
C HIS A 147 -27.76 -5.69 -0.73
N VAL A 148 -27.73 -6.20 -1.98
CA VAL A 148 -28.28 -5.48 -3.14
C VAL A 148 -29.79 -5.46 -3.06
N THR A 149 -30.39 -6.64 -2.89
CA THR A 149 -31.85 -6.79 -2.74
C THR A 149 -32.35 -5.97 -1.54
N LEU A 150 -31.71 -6.08 -0.37
CA LEU A 150 -32.06 -5.29 0.82
C LEU A 150 -31.94 -3.79 0.55
N GLY A 151 -30.83 -3.38 -0.07
CA GLY A 151 -30.57 -1.96 -0.32
C GLY A 151 -31.53 -1.33 -1.33
N GLU A 152 -31.97 -2.10 -2.34
CA GLU A 152 -32.97 -1.67 -3.33
C GLU A 152 -34.37 -1.64 -2.73
N ASP A 153 -34.80 -2.69 -2.00
CA ASP A 153 -36.09 -2.77 -1.34
C ASP A 153 -36.30 -1.61 -0.34
N LEU A 154 -35.29 -1.28 0.44
CA LEU A 154 -35.29 -0.17 1.40
C LEU A 154 -35.00 1.19 0.74
N GLY A 155 -34.76 1.25 -0.55
CA GLY A 155 -34.43 2.48 -1.27
C GLY A 155 -33.16 3.19 -0.83
N ILE A 156 -32.22 2.48 -0.15
CA ILE A 156 -30.96 3.03 0.37
C ILE A 156 -29.77 2.82 -0.56
N LEU A 157 -29.91 1.97 -1.57
CA LEU A 157 -28.91 1.66 -2.61
C LEU A 157 -29.53 1.82 -3.99
N ASP A 158 -28.80 2.40 -4.95
CA ASP A 158 -29.24 2.58 -6.33
C ASP A 158 -28.07 2.32 -7.29
N ILE A 159 -27.90 1.08 -7.67
CA ILE A 159 -26.86 0.64 -8.61
C ILE A 159 -27.19 1.07 -10.05
N PRO A 160 -28.43 0.93 -10.56
CA PRO A 160 -28.76 1.30 -11.93
C PRO A 160 -28.42 2.77 -12.27
N ARG A 161 -28.70 3.70 -11.37
CA ARG A 161 -28.36 5.11 -11.57
C ARG A 161 -26.85 5.37 -11.43
N GLY A 162 -26.16 4.65 -10.55
CA GLY A 162 -24.71 4.68 -10.47
C GLY A 162 -24.06 4.26 -11.78
N VAL A 163 -24.48 3.13 -12.33
CA VAL A 163 -24.02 2.60 -13.62
C VAL A 163 -24.31 3.54 -14.78
N LYS A 164 -25.48 4.18 -14.80
CA LYS A 164 -25.83 5.18 -15.81
C LYS A 164 -24.86 6.36 -15.86
N ILE A 165 -24.31 6.76 -14.71
CA ILE A 165 -23.43 7.93 -14.60
C ILE A 165 -21.97 7.59 -14.81
N ALA A 166 -21.49 6.48 -14.22
CA ALA A 166 -20.06 6.19 -14.13
C ALA A 166 -19.67 4.78 -14.61
N GLY A 167 -20.60 4.04 -15.22
CA GLY A 167 -20.34 2.68 -15.71
C GLY A 167 -20.47 1.61 -14.63
N ALA A 168 -20.10 0.39 -14.98
CA ALA A 168 -20.15 -0.76 -14.06
C ALA A 168 -19.37 -0.47 -12.77
N ARG A 169 -19.68 -1.19 -11.68
CA ARG A 169 -19.03 -1.04 -10.36
C ARG A 169 -19.22 0.34 -9.70
N SER A 170 -20.26 1.06 -10.11
CA SER A 170 -20.65 2.35 -9.56
C SER A 170 -22.04 2.25 -8.90
N TYR A 171 -22.28 3.06 -7.90
CA TYR A 171 -23.46 2.99 -7.06
C TYR A 171 -23.82 4.37 -6.50
N PHE A 172 -25.05 4.50 -6.01
CA PHE A 172 -25.45 5.55 -5.08
C PHE A 172 -25.89 4.92 -3.76
N LEU A 173 -25.40 5.45 -2.65
CA LEU A 173 -26.05 5.29 -1.35
C LEU A 173 -26.98 6.49 -1.13
N LYS A 174 -28.21 6.23 -0.65
CA LYS A 174 -29.23 7.26 -0.43
C LYS A 174 -29.77 7.19 1.00
N GLY A 175 -30.29 8.29 1.50
CA GLY A 175 -30.98 8.30 2.79
C GLY A 175 -30.16 7.64 3.89
N ASP A 176 -30.75 6.65 4.56
CA ASP A 176 -30.13 5.94 5.66
C ASP A 176 -28.93 5.10 5.25
N GLY A 177 -28.82 4.62 4.00
CA GLY A 177 -27.63 3.98 3.50
C GLY A 177 -26.42 4.92 3.47
N ALA A 178 -26.61 6.16 3.03
CA ALA A 178 -25.55 7.18 3.05
C ALA A 178 -25.20 7.64 4.48
N ARG A 179 -26.18 7.64 5.40
CA ARG A 179 -25.94 7.94 6.82
C ARG A 179 -25.17 6.82 7.49
N LEU A 180 -25.54 5.56 7.26
CA LEU A 180 -24.87 4.38 7.81
C LEU A 180 -23.42 4.28 7.33
N HIS A 181 -23.18 4.58 6.05
CA HIS A 181 -21.83 4.68 5.48
C HIS A 181 -20.94 5.67 6.24
N ARG A 182 -21.45 6.88 6.50
CA ARG A 182 -20.70 7.89 7.27
C ARG A 182 -20.58 7.51 8.74
N ALA A 183 -21.62 6.90 9.31
CA ALA A 183 -21.64 6.48 10.71
C ALA A 183 -20.55 5.46 11.01
N VAL A 184 -20.37 4.44 10.17
CA VAL A 184 -19.33 3.42 10.38
C VAL A 184 -17.93 3.99 10.21
N LEU A 185 -17.71 4.90 9.27
CA LEU A 185 -16.41 5.57 9.07
C LEU A 185 -16.06 6.47 10.27
N GLN A 186 -17.01 7.30 10.72
CA GLN A 186 -16.79 8.19 11.86
C GLN A 186 -16.60 7.42 13.16
N PHE A 187 -17.42 6.38 13.41
CA PHE A 187 -17.24 5.50 14.56
C PHE A 187 -15.82 4.94 14.61
N SER A 188 -15.31 4.46 13.47
CA SER A 188 -13.97 3.87 13.38
C SER A 188 -12.86 4.90 13.65
N LEU A 189 -12.98 6.12 13.12
CA LEU A 189 -12.08 7.22 13.42
C LEU A 189 -12.06 7.56 14.93
N ASP A 190 -13.23 7.61 15.56
CA ASP A 190 -13.34 7.93 16.98
C ASP A 190 -12.68 6.88 17.88
N GLN A 191 -12.62 5.59 17.44
CA GLN A 191 -11.86 4.57 18.17
C GLN A 191 -10.36 4.88 18.16
N LEU A 192 -9.80 5.32 17.03
CA LEU A 192 -8.40 5.71 16.95
C LEU A 192 -8.10 7.02 17.69
N THR A 193 -9.05 7.98 17.69
CA THR A 193 -8.93 9.21 18.48
C THR A 193 -8.72 8.90 19.96
N LYS A 194 -9.50 7.98 20.52
CA LYS A 194 -9.39 7.54 21.92
C LYS A 194 -8.02 6.92 22.24
N LYS A 195 -7.34 6.39 21.23
CA LYS A 195 -6.00 5.80 21.31
C LYS A 195 -4.87 6.80 21.01
N GLY A 196 -5.19 8.07 20.78
CA GLY A 196 -4.21 9.14 20.53
C GLY A 196 -3.60 9.15 19.12
N TRP A 197 -4.26 8.53 18.14
CA TRP A 197 -3.84 8.58 16.75
C TRP A 197 -4.06 9.97 16.14
N VAL A 198 -3.14 10.41 15.30
CA VAL A 198 -3.27 11.68 14.57
C VAL A 198 -4.08 11.46 13.30
N HIS A 199 -5.18 12.20 13.17
CA HIS A 199 -6.05 12.13 12.00
C HIS A 199 -5.50 12.94 10.84
N PHE A 200 -5.60 12.38 9.64
CA PHE A 200 -5.27 13.04 8.39
C PHE A 200 -6.44 13.06 7.43
N THR A 201 -6.66 14.21 6.82
CA THR A 201 -7.37 14.33 5.54
C THR A 201 -6.30 14.62 4.49
N PRO A 202 -5.73 13.59 3.86
CA PRO A 202 -4.59 13.75 2.97
C PRO A 202 -5.03 14.21 1.58
N PRO A 203 -4.11 14.68 0.72
CA PRO A 203 -4.37 14.85 -0.70
C PRO A 203 -4.84 13.53 -1.34
N TYR A 204 -5.91 13.60 -2.16
CA TYR A 204 -6.47 12.44 -2.88
C TYR A 204 -5.82 12.21 -4.25
N MET A 205 -5.02 13.16 -4.68
CA MET A 205 -4.15 13.05 -5.84
C MET A 205 -2.70 13.10 -5.36
N ALA A 206 -1.90 12.15 -5.84
CA ALA A 206 -0.49 12.03 -5.49
C ALA A 206 0.37 12.08 -6.75
N SER A 207 1.59 12.57 -6.61
CA SER A 207 2.58 12.58 -7.68
C SER A 207 3.09 11.17 -7.99
N TYR A 208 3.68 10.99 -9.17
CA TYR A 208 4.37 9.76 -9.55
C TYR A 208 5.40 9.32 -8.50
N ALA A 209 6.13 10.27 -7.92
CA ALA A 209 7.14 10.00 -6.89
C ALA A 209 6.55 9.33 -5.63
N CYS A 210 5.35 9.73 -5.20
CA CYS A 210 4.68 9.11 -4.05
C CYS A 210 4.26 7.66 -4.34
N LEU A 211 3.73 7.37 -5.55
CA LEU A 211 3.36 6.02 -5.96
C LEU A 211 4.58 5.11 -6.12
N MET A 212 5.67 5.65 -6.68
CA MET A 212 6.96 4.95 -6.73
C MET A 212 7.52 4.71 -5.33
N GLY A 213 7.48 5.71 -4.47
CA GLY A 213 8.00 5.66 -3.12
C GLY A 213 7.29 4.64 -2.24
N THR A 214 5.98 4.59 -2.32
CA THR A 214 5.17 3.61 -1.57
C THR A 214 5.16 2.21 -2.18
N GLY A 215 5.69 2.06 -3.41
CA GLY A 215 5.85 0.77 -4.08
C GLY A 215 4.64 0.28 -4.86
N PHE A 216 3.64 1.15 -5.07
CA PHE A 216 2.54 0.87 -6.01
C PHE A 216 3.07 0.84 -7.44
N PHE A 217 3.97 1.77 -7.80
CA PHE A 217 4.69 1.73 -9.06
C PHE A 217 6.13 1.21 -8.88
N PRO A 218 6.66 0.50 -9.88
CA PRO A 218 5.97 -0.07 -11.04
C PRO A 218 5.11 -1.28 -10.66
N GLY A 219 4.00 -1.45 -11.40
CA GLY A 219 3.17 -2.66 -11.36
C GLY A 219 1.68 -2.43 -11.10
N ALA A 220 1.25 -1.25 -10.64
CA ALA A 220 -0.16 -0.90 -10.42
C ALA A 220 -0.66 0.24 -11.33
N GLU A 221 0.04 0.52 -12.42
CA GLU A 221 -0.33 1.60 -13.36
C GLU A 221 -1.71 1.38 -13.96
N GLU A 222 -2.02 0.14 -14.37
CA GLU A 222 -3.34 -0.20 -14.92
C GLU A 222 -4.47 -0.11 -13.90
N GLN A 223 -4.15 -0.21 -12.60
CA GLN A 223 -5.12 -0.11 -11.50
C GLN A 223 -5.40 1.34 -11.08
N THR A 224 -4.55 2.27 -11.51
CA THR A 224 -4.54 3.65 -11.02
C THR A 224 -5.17 4.60 -12.04
N TYR A 225 -6.01 5.52 -11.58
CA TYR A 225 -6.53 6.62 -12.42
C TYR A 225 -5.49 7.72 -12.51
N ALA A 226 -5.04 8.01 -13.73
CA ALA A 226 -4.23 9.18 -14.03
C ALA A 226 -5.13 10.42 -14.20
N VAL A 227 -4.69 11.58 -13.73
CA VAL A 227 -5.41 12.86 -13.82
C VAL A 227 -4.69 13.78 -14.78
N GLY A 228 -5.45 14.40 -15.70
CA GLY A 228 -4.94 15.29 -16.73
C GLY A 228 -4.71 14.62 -18.08
N ALA A 229 -4.51 15.43 -19.12
CA ALA A 229 -4.14 14.94 -20.44
C ALA A 229 -2.68 14.49 -20.41
N GLN A 230 -2.47 13.20 -20.37
CA GLN A 230 -1.14 12.64 -20.61
C GLN A 230 -0.89 12.67 -22.11
N GLU A 231 -0.13 13.66 -22.58
CA GLU A 231 0.47 13.55 -23.89
C GLU A 231 1.49 12.40 -23.84
N GLN A 232 1.12 11.27 -24.43
CA GLN A 232 2.08 10.21 -24.73
C GLN A 232 3.02 10.72 -25.82
N LYS A 233 4.15 11.31 -25.44
CA LYS A 233 5.30 11.39 -26.32
C LYS A 233 6.06 10.07 -26.18
N ASP A 234 6.08 9.30 -27.26
CA ASP A 234 6.87 8.06 -27.40
C ASP A 234 6.52 6.91 -26.46
N GLY A 235 5.24 6.80 -26.03
CA GLY A 235 4.77 5.66 -25.19
C GLY A 235 5.23 5.69 -23.75
N LEU A 236 5.94 6.72 -23.31
CA LEU A 236 6.36 6.91 -21.91
C LEU A 236 5.37 7.79 -21.17
N VAL A 237 4.88 7.31 -20.02
CA VAL A 237 4.12 8.13 -19.08
C VAL A 237 5.00 9.24 -18.59
N GLN A 238 4.56 10.50 -18.76
CA GLN A 238 5.30 11.65 -18.26
C GLN A 238 5.39 11.56 -16.73
N PRO A 239 6.59 11.68 -16.11
CA PRO A 239 6.78 11.54 -14.66
C PRO A 239 6.03 12.57 -13.80
N ASP A 240 5.56 13.65 -14.39
CA ASP A 240 4.90 14.78 -13.71
C ASP A 240 3.38 14.60 -13.58
N GLY A 241 2.83 13.45 -13.99
CA GLY A 241 1.40 13.15 -13.87
C GLY A 241 0.94 13.06 -12.42
N MET A 242 -0.29 13.53 -12.19
CA MET A 242 -1.00 13.30 -10.94
C MET A 242 -1.89 12.07 -11.06
N TYR A 243 -2.04 11.34 -9.97
CA TYR A 243 -2.78 10.08 -9.92
C TYR A 243 -3.74 10.09 -8.75
N MET A 244 -4.95 9.56 -8.95
CA MET A 244 -5.89 9.37 -7.84
C MET A 244 -5.43 8.19 -6.97
N ILE A 245 -5.39 8.37 -5.66
CA ILE A 245 -4.93 7.35 -4.73
C ILE A 245 -5.95 6.20 -4.62
N GLY A 246 -5.44 4.96 -4.58
CA GLY A 246 -6.23 3.77 -4.27
C GLY A 246 -6.33 3.46 -2.77
N THR A 247 -5.62 4.24 -1.95
CA THR A 247 -5.55 4.19 -0.48
C THR A 247 -4.83 5.43 0.03
N SER A 248 -5.22 5.94 1.21
CA SER A 248 -4.51 7.05 1.85
C SER A 248 -3.08 6.68 2.29
N GLU A 249 -2.72 5.39 2.32
CA GLU A 249 -1.34 4.95 2.52
C GLU A 249 -0.36 5.72 1.64
N VAL A 250 -0.68 5.91 0.34
CA VAL A 250 0.20 6.62 -0.60
C VAL A 250 0.55 8.02 -0.10
N SER A 251 -0.44 8.80 0.28
CA SER A 251 -0.23 10.18 0.73
C SER A 251 0.34 10.25 2.15
N VAL A 252 -0.16 9.40 3.06
CA VAL A 252 0.23 9.46 4.48
C VAL A 252 1.63 8.88 4.70
N ALA A 253 2.01 7.79 4.03
CA ALA A 253 3.37 7.26 4.11
C ALA A 253 4.40 8.22 3.47
N SER A 254 3.98 8.99 2.45
CA SER A 254 4.83 10.00 1.82
C SER A 254 4.91 11.33 2.57
N TYR A 255 4.15 11.49 3.66
CA TYR A 255 4.07 12.77 4.41
C TYR A 255 5.43 13.27 4.89
N HIS A 256 6.32 12.35 5.25
CA HIS A 256 7.68 12.64 5.70
C HIS A 256 8.75 12.38 4.62
N MET A 257 8.39 12.40 3.34
CA MET A 257 9.35 12.20 2.25
C MET A 257 10.51 13.22 2.36
N ASP A 258 11.76 12.70 2.21
CA ASP A 258 13.02 13.46 2.32
C ASP A 258 13.30 14.07 3.71
N GLU A 259 12.65 13.57 4.77
CA GLU A 259 12.86 14.06 6.13
C GLU A 259 13.74 13.12 6.97
N VAL A 260 14.39 13.71 7.97
CA VAL A 260 15.08 13.02 9.06
C VAL A 260 14.34 13.32 10.36
N LEU A 261 13.64 12.33 10.87
CA LEU A 261 12.86 12.41 12.11
C LEU A 261 13.78 12.30 13.35
N LYS A 262 13.28 12.67 14.52
CA LYS A 262 13.95 12.39 15.79
C LYS A 262 13.47 11.02 16.30
N GLU A 263 14.39 10.21 16.83
CA GLU A 263 14.05 8.90 17.41
C GLU A 263 12.96 8.99 18.49
N VAL A 264 13.01 10.04 19.33
CA VAL A 264 12.04 10.26 20.42
C VAL A 264 10.61 10.51 19.95
N ASP A 265 10.43 10.88 18.67
CA ASP A 265 9.11 11.13 18.07
C ASP A 265 8.48 9.87 17.47
N LEU A 266 9.18 8.74 17.49
CA LEU A 266 8.71 7.45 16.99
C LEU A 266 8.14 6.59 18.13
N PRO A 267 7.13 5.77 17.89
CA PRO A 267 6.44 5.60 16.60
C PRO A 267 5.44 6.72 16.29
N LYS A 268 5.34 7.11 15.01
CA LYS A 268 4.27 7.96 14.50
C LYS A 268 3.06 7.08 14.16
N ARG A 269 1.87 7.47 14.60
CA ARG A 269 0.60 6.78 14.38
C ARG A 269 -0.38 7.71 13.68
N TYR A 270 -0.72 7.39 12.45
CA TYR A 270 -1.57 8.21 11.58
C TYR A 270 -2.82 7.47 11.12
N ALA A 271 -3.97 8.13 11.21
CA ALA A 271 -5.25 7.67 10.70
C ALA A 271 -5.64 8.51 9.47
N GLY A 272 -5.44 8.00 8.28
CA GLY A 272 -5.78 8.68 7.04
C GLY A 272 -7.21 8.36 6.61
N PHE A 273 -8.10 9.35 6.54
CA PHE A 273 -9.41 9.22 5.93
C PHE A 273 -9.40 9.78 4.52
N SER A 274 -9.80 8.95 3.55
CA SER A 274 -9.88 9.39 2.15
C SER A 274 -10.87 8.58 1.32
N PRO A 275 -11.45 9.16 0.27
CA PRO A 275 -11.92 8.39 -0.87
C PRO A 275 -10.73 7.67 -1.51
N CYS A 276 -11.00 6.50 -2.07
CA CYS A 276 -10.04 5.62 -2.72
C CYS A 276 -10.57 5.26 -4.10
N PHE A 277 -9.69 5.24 -5.10
CA PHE A 277 -10.07 5.05 -6.50
C PHE A 277 -9.25 3.90 -7.09
N ARG A 278 -9.94 2.87 -7.62
CA ARG A 278 -9.29 1.72 -8.26
C ARG A 278 -9.97 1.39 -9.59
N ARG A 279 -9.20 1.21 -10.63
CA ARG A 279 -9.74 0.84 -11.95
C ARG A 279 -10.22 -0.60 -12.02
N GLU A 280 -9.81 -1.44 -11.07
CA GLU A 280 -10.16 -2.87 -11.01
C GLU A 280 -9.84 -3.60 -12.34
N ALA A 281 -8.79 -3.17 -13.03
CA ALA A 281 -8.33 -3.77 -14.28
C ALA A 281 -7.96 -5.25 -14.07
N GLY A 282 -8.23 -6.08 -15.07
CA GLY A 282 -7.93 -7.52 -14.99
C GLY A 282 -8.90 -8.37 -14.16
N THR A 283 -9.92 -7.75 -13.52
CA THR A 283 -10.90 -8.48 -12.68
C THR A 283 -12.24 -8.69 -13.41
N TYR A 284 -12.18 -8.93 -14.73
CA TYR A 284 -13.37 -9.14 -15.53
C TYR A 284 -14.16 -10.38 -15.04
N GLY A 285 -15.46 -10.18 -14.78
CA GLY A 285 -16.36 -11.26 -14.34
C GLY A 285 -16.32 -11.58 -12.84
N LYS A 286 -15.34 -11.08 -12.07
CA LYS A 286 -15.28 -11.30 -10.62
C LYS A 286 -16.04 -10.20 -9.87
N ASP A 287 -16.94 -10.59 -8.95
CA ASP A 287 -17.68 -9.68 -8.06
C ASP A 287 -18.27 -8.43 -8.78
N THR A 288 -18.90 -8.66 -9.93
CA THR A 288 -19.44 -7.58 -10.79
C THR A 288 -20.72 -6.96 -10.24
N LYS A 289 -21.38 -7.63 -9.31
CA LYS A 289 -22.62 -7.18 -8.67
C LYS A 289 -22.35 -6.72 -7.23
N GLY A 290 -23.12 -5.71 -6.78
CA GLY A 290 -23.10 -5.24 -5.40
C GLY A 290 -21.92 -4.34 -5.06
N LEU A 291 -21.58 -4.27 -3.77
CA LEU A 291 -20.67 -3.29 -3.17
C LEU A 291 -19.28 -3.84 -2.85
N TYR A 292 -18.99 -5.09 -3.25
CA TYR A 292 -17.74 -5.73 -2.87
C TYR A 292 -16.53 -5.21 -3.65
N ARG A 293 -16.67 -5.02 -4.97
CA ARG A 293 -15.60 -4.57 -5.85
C ARG A 293 -16.09 -3.41 -6.72
N ILE A 294 -15.69 -2.21 -6.37
CA ILE A 294 -16.19 -0.93 -6.90
C ILE A 294 -15.04 0.03 -7.20
N HIS A 295 -15.28 1.00 -8.09
CA HIS A 295 -14.27 1.96 -8.54
C HIS A 295 -13.93 3.05 -7.52
N GLN A 296 -14.89 3.39 -6.66
CA GLN A 296 -14.75 4.42 -5.63
C GLN A 296 -15.32 3.94 -4.30
N PHE A 297 -14.58 4.10 -3.23
CA PHE A 297 -14.99 3.81 -1.85
C PHE A 297 -14.26 4.75 -0.87
N ASP A 298 -14.73 4.82 0.36
CA ASP A 298 -14.07 5.58 1.42
C ASP A 298 -13.39 4.63 2.42
N LYS A 299 -12.23 5.03 2.91
CA LYS A 299 -11.43 4.19 3.80
C LYS A 299 -10.78 5.01 4.91
N VAL A 300 -10.78 4.44 6.11
CA VAL A 300 -9.89 4.83 7.19
C VAL A 300 -8.71 3.87 7.18
N GLU A 301 -7.54 4.41 6.95
CA GLU A 301 -6.26 3.68 6.88
C GLU A 301 -5.37 4.04 8.05
N GLN A 302 -4.82 3.04 8.70
CA GLN A 302 -3.79 3.20 9.72
C GLN A 302 -2.41 3.14 9.05
N VAL A 303 -1.56 4.12 9.32
CA VAL A 303 -0.17 4.14 8.86
C VAL A 303 0.75 4.40 10.04
N VAL A 304 1.76 3.56 10.21
CA VAL A 304 2.75 3.70 11.28
C VAL A 304 4.15 3.82 10.69
N LEU A 305 4.92 4.77 11.23
CA LEU A 305 6.36 4.85 11.05
C LEU A 305 7.01 4.56 12.41
N CYS A 306 7.87 3.55 12.49
CA CYS A 306 8.56 3.18 13.71
C CYS A 306 10.06 3.03 13.50
N ARG A 307 10.82 2.78 14.57
CA ARG A 307 12.26 2.55 14.49
C ARG A 307 12.57 1.31 13.64
N ALA A 308 13.80 1.25 13.12
CA ALA A 308 14.32 0.10 12.40
C ALA A 308 14.64 -1.05 13.38
N ASP A 309 13.61 -1.51 14.05
CA ASP A 309 13.61 -2.61 15.00
C ASP A 309 12.46 -3.56 14.69
N GLN A 310 12.77 -4.85 14.51
CA GLN A 310 11.77 -5.83 14.08
C GLN A 310 10.77 -6.15 15.21
N GLU A 311 11.20 -6.17 16.46
CA GLU A 311 10.33 -6.47 17.60
C GLU A 311 9.31 -5.35 17.80
N GLU A 312 9.77 -4.06 17.78
CA GLU A 312 8.88 -2.90 17.80
C GLU A 312 7.90 -2.91 16.61
N ALA A 313 8.39 -3.19 15.40
CA ALA A 313 7.53 -3.23 14.22
C ALA A 313 6.47 -4.34 14.30
N LEU A 314 6.81 -5.51 14.86
CA LEU A 314 5.84 -6.59 15.08
C LEU A 314 4.82 -6.21 16.15
N ALA A 315 5.21 -5.53 17.23
CA ALA A 315 4.28 -4.99 18.21
C ALA A 315 3.30 -3.97 17.57
N MET A 316 3.80 -3.08 16.70
CA MET A 316 2.96 -2.15 15.95
C MET A 316 2.03 -2.87 14.95
N PHE A 317 2.51 -3.94 14.32
CA PHE A 317 1.69 -4.78 13.43
C PHE A 317 0.49 -5.38 14.17
N GLU A 318 0.73 -5.94 15.37
CA GLU A 318 -0.33 -6.48 16.22
C GLU A 318 -1.30 -5.37 16.70
N GLU A 319 -0.78 -4.18 17.05
CA GLU A 319 -1.61 -3.03 17.44
C GLU A 319 -2.59 -2.63 16.32
N ILE A 320 -2.09 -2.39 15.10
CA ILE A 320 -2.93 -1.93 13.99
C ILE A 320 -3.93 -3.00 13.53
N ARG A 321 -3.58 -4.28 13.61
CA ARG A 321 -4.50 -5.37 13.35
C ARG A 321 -5.59 -5.44 14.43
N THR A 322 -5.20 -5.38 15.70
CA THR A 322 -6.13 -5.43 16.84
C THR A 322 -7.12 -4.26 16.80
N ASN A 323 -6.70 -3.06 16.38
CA ASN A 323 -7.61 -1.94 16.21
C ASN A 323 -8.74 -2.26 15.22
N ALA A 324 -8.44 -2.92 14.10
CA ALA A 324 -9.47 -3.33 13.13
C ALA A 324 -10.38 -4.43 13.69
N GLU A 325 -9.81 -5.39 14.42
CA GLU A 325 -10.61 -6.43 15.08
C GLU A 325 -11.57 -5.85 16.12
N GLU A 326 -11.13 -4.88 16.92
CA GLU A 326 -11.99 -4.20 17.91
C GLU A 326 -13.17 -3.49 17.25
N VAL A 327 -12.97 -2.86 16.09
CA VAL A 327 -14.07 -2.26 15.31
C VAL A 327 -15.07 -3.33 14.87
N LEU A 328 -14.61 -4.46 14.33
CA LEU A 328 -15.49 -5.57 13.93
C LEU A 328 -16.21 -6.20 15.12
N GLN A 329 -15.52 -6.36 16.25
CA GLN A 329 -16.10 -6.87 17.50
C GLN A 329 -17.17 -5.94 18.04
N ALA A 330 -16.93 -4.63 18.05
CA ALA A 330 -17.92 -3.64 18.43
C ALA A 330 -19.17 -3.67 17.51
N LEU A 331 -18.94 -3.90 16.22
CA LEU A 331 -20.00 -4.11 15.23
C LEU A 331 -20.63 -5.52 15.32
N LYS A 332 -20.13 -6.40 16.18
CA LYS A 332 -20.57 -7.80 16.35
C LYS A 332 -20.58 -8.60 15.02
N LEU A 333 -19.61 -8.31 14.14
CA LEU A 333 -19.47 -8.98 12.86
C LEU A 333 -18.46 -10.14 12.98
N PRO A 334 -18.85 -11.38 12.62
CA PRO A 334 -17.92 -12.51 12.63
C PRO A 334 -16.82 -12.32 11.58
N TYR A 335 -15.58 -12.66 11.94
CA TYR A 335 -14.45 -12.55 11.04
C TYR A 335 -13.43 -13.68 11.27
N ARG A 336 -12.54 -13.84 10.31
CA ARG A 336 -11.30 -14.59 10.48
C ARG A 336 -10.10 -13.74 10.11
N VAL A 337 -8.94 -14.05 10.69
CA VAL A 337 -7.64 -13.51 10.33
C VAL A 337 -6.89 -14.59 9.56
N VAL A 338 -6.33 -14.24 8.42
CA VAL A 338 -5.52 -15.14 7.60
C VAL A 338 -4.10 -14.60 7.45
N ASP A 339 -3.12 -15.48 7.62
CA ASP A 339 -1.73 -15.19 7.27
C ASP A 339 -1.59 -15.31 5.76
N VAL A 340 -1.24 -14.20 5.10
CA VAL A 340 -1.08 -14.16 3.65
C VAL A 340 0.24 -14.81 3.26
N CYS A 341 0.18 -15.74 2.32
CA CYS A 341 1.35 -16.49 1.86
C CYS A 341 2.27 -15.65 0.98
N THR A 342 3.49 -16.14 0.80
CA THR A 342 4.54 -15.43 0.07
C THR A 342 4.16 -15.05 -1.35
N GLY A 343 3.44 -15.91 -2.08
CA GLY A 343 3.05 -15.67 -3.47
C GLY A 343 1.91 -14.66 -3.67
N ASP A 344 1.16 -14.35 -2.60
CA ASP A 344 0.03 -13.42 -2.60
C ASP A 344 0.39 -12.04 -1.99
N MET A 345 1.40 -11.97 -1.13
CA MET A 345 1.70 -10.77 -0.32
C MET A 345 2.33 -9.59 -1.07
N GLY A 346 2.77 -9.72 -2.29
CA GLY A 346 3.45 -8.67 -3.05
C GLY A 346 4.91 -8.40 -2.62
N LYS A 347 5.68 -7.78 -3.52
CA LYS A 347 7.16 -7.69 -3.44
C LYS A 347 7.71 -6.93 -2.22
N GLY A 348 7.03 -5.87 -1.79
CA GLY A 348 7.53 -4.95 -0.73
C GLY A 348 7.18 -5.35 0.69
N LYS A 349 6.36 -6.36 0.92
CA LYS A 349 5.85 -6.73 2.24
C LYS A 349 6.72 -7.77 2.91
N VAL A 350 7.01 -7.58 4.19
CA VAL A 350 7.78 -8.51 5.05
C VAL A 350 6.84 -9.48 5.76
N LYS A 351 5.67 -8.98 6.20
CA LYS A 351 4.56 -9.76 6.77
C LYS A 351 3.25 -9.16 6.32
N MET A 352 2.24 -9.99 6.10
CA MET A 352 0.88 -9.57 5.76
C MET A 352 -0.14 -10.47 6.41
N GLN A 353 -1.21 -9.88 6.92
CA GLN A 353 -2.41 -10.57 7.37
C GLN A 353 -3.63 -9.85 6.83
N ASP A 354 -4.63 -10.61 6.39
CA ASP A 354 -5.92 -10.06 6.02
C ASP A 354 -6.97 -10.44 7.06
N ILE A 355 -7.96 -9.55 7.26
CA ILE A 355 -9.15 -9.89 8.01
C ILE A 355 -10.29 -10.04 7.00
N GLU A 356 -10.93 -11.18 7.07
CA GLU A 356 -12.07 -11.50 6.24
C GLU A 356 -13.32 -11.58 7.10
N THR A 357 -14.34 -10.82 6.73
CA THR A 357 -15.61 -10.77 7.44
C THR A 357 -16.63 -11.72 6.81
N TRP A 358 -17.42 -12.40 7.61
CA TRP A 358 -18.47 -13.30 7.13
C TRP A 358 -19.55 -12.53 6.36
N MET A 359 -19.88 -13.04 5.19
CA MET A 359 -20.91 -12.49 4.30
C MET A 359 -21.93 -13.57 3.97
N PRO A 360 -23.15 -13.51 4.50
CA PRO A 360 -24.20 -14.50 4.30
C PRO A 360 -24.51 -14.82 2.82
N SER A 361 -24.59 -13.81 1.97
CA SER A 361 -24.85 -13.99 0.54
C SER A 361 -23.74 -14.77 -0.18
N ARG A 362 -22.51 -14.69 0.31
CA ARG A 362 -21.37 -15.46 -0.21
C ARG A 362 -21.25 -16.83 0.44
N LYS A 363 -21.99 -17.10 1.52
CA LYS A 363 -21.83 -18.29 2.39
C LYS A 363 -20.38 -18.51 2.77
N GLY A 364 -19.66 -17.44 3.05
CA GLY A 364 -18.23 -17.46 3.28
C GLY A 364 -17.68 -16.12 3.77
N TYR A 365 -16.40 -16.14 4.05
CA TYR A 365 -15.65 -14.95 4.42
C TYR A 365 -15.20 -14.17 3.18
N GLY A 366 -15.19 -12.86 3.27
CA GLY A 366 -14.67 -11.96 2.23
C GLY A 366 -13.71 -10.94 2.85
N GLU A 367 -12.59 -10.67 2.17
CA GLU A 367 -11.58 -9.71 2.62
C GLU A 367 -12.19 -8.33 2.82
N THR A 368 -12.03 -7.78 4.02
CA THR A 368 -12.45 -6.43 4.40
C THR A 368 -11.30 -5.55 4.86
N HIS A 369 -10.22 -6.14 5.35
CA HIS A 369 -9.04 -5.40 5.84
C HIS A 369 -7.77 -6.12 5.41
N SER A 370 -6.72 -5.34 5.19
CA SER A 370 -5.39 -5.85 4.86
C SER A 370 -4.34 -5.12 5.70
N CYS A 371 -3.57 -5.89 6.46
CA CYS A 371 -2.54 -5.44 7.39
C CYS A 371 -1.16 -5.80 6.85
N SER A 372 -0.26 -4.82 6.71
CA SER A 372 1.04 -5.01 6.08
C SER A 372 2.19 -4.41 6.91
N TYR A 373 3.28 -5.16 7.02
CA TYR A 373 4.57 -4.69 7.49
C TYR A 373 5.56 -4.71 6.32
N LEU A 374 6.19 -3.58 6.02
CA LEU A 374 7.03 -3.40 4.84
C LEU A 374 8.53 -3.23 5.18
N GLY A 375 8.92 -3.28 6.47
CA GLY A 375 10.28 -2.94 6.86
C GLY A 375 10.66 -1.54 6.41
N ASP A 376 11.87 -1.37 5.91
CA ASP A 376 12.38 -0.10 5.39
C ASP A 376 12.13 0.10 3.87
N PHE A 377 11.36 -0.77 3.22
CA PHE A 377 11.16 -0.78 1.77
C PHE A 377 10.63 0.55 1.22
N GLN A 378 9.59 1.12 1.85
CA GLN A 378 9.02 2.41 1.48
C GLN A 378 9.92 3.56 1.92
N ALA A 379 10.44 3.50 3.14
CA ALA A 379 11.31 4.53 3.70
C ALA A 379 12.58 4.75 2.86
N ARG A 380 13.17 3.69 2.31
CA ARG A 380 14.31 3.81 1.37
C ARG A 380 13.93 4.51 0.07
N ARG A 381 12.73 4.31 -0.44
CA ARG A 381 12.23 4.94 -1.66
C ARG A 381 11.82 6.40 -1.45
N LEU A 382 11.22 6.68 -0.28
CA LEU A 382 10.76 8.00 0.14
C LEU A 382 11.84 8.79 0.87
N ASN A 383 13.03 8.20 1.09
CA ASN A 383 14.15 8.79 1.82
C ASN A 383 13.78 9.27 3.23
N ILE A 384 12.92 8.51 3.94
CA ILE A 384 12.49 8.82 5.30
C ILE A 384 13.43 8.16 6.30
N LYS A 385 14.14 8.95 7.06
CA LYS A 385 15.11 8.50 8.06
C LYS A 385 14.76 9.01 9.45
N TYR A 386 15.38 8.43 10.45
CA TYR A 386 15.46 9.02 11.78
C TYR A 386 16.92 9.03 12.25
N GLU A 387 17.23 10.00 13.12
CA GLU A 387 18.53 10.08 13.79
C GLU A 387 18.39 9.42 15.16
N ASP A 388 19.17 8.35 15.37
CA ASP A 388 19.20 7.65 16.65
C ASP A 388 20.02 8.42 17.72
N LYS A 389 19.98 7.92 18.95
CA LYS A 389 20.70 8.52 20.09
C LYS A 389 22.21 8.67 19.89
N ASP A 390 22.80 7.91 18.98
CA ASP A 390 24.23 7.94 18.65
C ASP A 390 24.53 8.85 17.44
N GLY A 391 23.54 9.61 16.95
CA GLY A 391 23.64 10.50 15.79
C GLY A 391 23.67 9.76 14.45
N LYS A 392 23.36 8.47 14.40
CA LYS A 392 23.32 7.69 13.16
C LYS A 392 21.94 7.78 12.50
N LYS A 393 21.92 8.02 11.20
CA LYS A 393 20.71 8.03 10.39
C LYS A 393 20.34 6.65 9.92
N LYS A 394 19.12 6.20 10.27
CA LYS A 394 18.55 4.91 9.86
C LYS A 394 17.23 5.16 9.15
N PHE A 395 16.85 4.28 8.20
CA PHE A 395 15.53 4.32 7.60
C PHE A 395 14.48 3.85 8.60
N VAL A 396 13.32 4.49 8.64
CA VAL A 396 12.19 4.02 9.45
C VAL A 396 11.62 2.72 8.87
N HIS A 397 10.94 1.93 9.71
CA HIS A 397 10.05 0.88 9.23
C HIS A 397 8.64 1.45 9.04
N THR A 398 7.92 0.95 8.03
CA THR A 398 6.55 1.35 7.73
C THR A 398 5.59 0.19 7.83
N LEU A 399 4.38 0.49 8.35
CA LEU A 399 3.28 -0.44 8.45
C LEU A 399 1.98 0.27 8.04
N ASN A 400 1.04 -0.50 7.53
CA ASN A 400 -0.31 -0.02 7.28
C ASN A 400 -1.35 -1.09 7.53
N ASN A 401 -2.58 -0.65 7.80
CA ASN A 401 -3.73 -1.52 7.88
C ASN A 401 -5.02 -0.74 7.60
N THR A 402 -5.89 -1.30 6.80
CA THR A 402 -7.27 -0.81 6.73
C THR A 402 -7.91 -0.92 8.12
N LEU A 403 -8.39 0.21 8.67
CA LEU A 403 -9.24 0.16 9.85
C LEU A 403 -10.68 -0.19 9.48
N ILE A 404 -11.20 0.43 8.42
CA ILE A 404 -12.51 0.17 7.84
C ILE A 404 -12.57 0.69 6.40
N ALA A 405 -13.25 -0.05 5.52
CA ALA A 405 -13.52 0.37 4.14
C ALA A 405 -15.03 0.26 3.84
N SER A 406 -15.64 1.36 3.46
CA SER A 406 -17.07 1.43 3.18
C SER A 406 -17.30 1.93 1.74
N PRO A 407 -18.19 1.30 0.97
CA PRO A 407 -19.31 0.51 1.45
C PRO A 407 -19.07 -1.01 1.57
N ARG A 408 -17.88 -1.56 1.37
CA ARG A 408 -17.67 -3.02 1.49
C ARG A 408 -18.15 -3.56 2.84
N ILE A 409 -17.87 -2.85 3.95
CA ILE A 409 -18.31 -3.26 5.30
C ILE A 409 -19.81 -3.19 5.48
N LEU A 410 -20.54 -2.43 4.64
CA LEU A 410 -22.00 -2.42 4.71
C LEU A 410 -22.61 -3.75 4.26
N ILE A 411 -21.89 -4.55 3.46
CA ILE A 411 -22.37 -5.87 3.05
C ILE A 411 -22.69 -6.73 4.28
N PRO A 412 -21.72 -7.07 5.14
CA PRO A 412 -22.01 -7.87 6.32
C PRO A 412 -22.95 -7.14 7.32
N ILE A 413 -22.91 -5.80 7.42
CA ILE A 413 -23.83 -5.07 8.29
C ILE A 413 -25.28 -5.28 7.82
N LEU A 414 -25.59 -5.03 6.56
CA LEU A 414 -26.93 -5.19 6.03
C LEU A 414 -27.41 -6.64 6.11
N GLU A 415 -26.55 -7.57 5.71
CA GLU A 415 -26.92 -8.99 5.63
C GLU A 415 -27.03 -9.68 6.98
N MET A 416 -26.21 -9.32 7.98
CA MET A 416 -26.26 -9.90 9.33
C MET A 416 -27.31 -9.27 10.24
N TYR A 417 -27.72 -8.03 9.97
CA TYR A 417 -28.62 -7.27 10.80
C TYR A 417 -30.04 -7.12 10.22
N GLN A 418 -30.35 -7.85 9.14
CA GLN A 418 -31.67 -7.87 8.56
C GLN A 418 -32.71 -8.55 9.46
N ASN A 419 -33.94 -8.08 9.45
CA ASN A 419 -35.08 -8.61 10.16
C ASN A 419 -36.05 -9.32 9.20
N GLU A 420 -36.98 -10.14 9.75
CA GLU A 420 -37.97 -10.89 8.95
C GLU A 420 -38.90 -9.97 8.14
N ASP A 421 -39.17 -8.77 8.65
CA ASP A 421 -39.99 -7.75 7.99
C ASP A 421 -39.26 -6.98 6.88
N GLY A 422 -37.98 -7.30 6.65
CA GLY A 422 -37.14 -6.66 5.65
C GLY A 422 -36.42 -5.39 6.14
N SER A 423 -36.68 -4.94 7.36
CA SER A 423 -35.93 -3.84 7.99
C SER A 423 -34.51 -4.28 8.40
N ILE A 424 -33.65 -3.31 8.67
CA ILE A 424 -32.29 -3.54 9.16
C ILE A 424 -32.16 -2.95 10.56
N THR A 425 -31.78 -3.77 11.54
CA THR A 425 -31.38 -3.29 12.86
C THR A 425 -30.03 -2.57 12.77
N ILE A 426 -29.95 -1.34 13.23
CA ILE A 426 -28.69 -0.59 13.26
C ILE A 426 -27.83 -1.12 14.41
N PRO A 427 -26.55 -1.52 14.17
CA PRO A 427 -25.61 -1.88 15.23
C PRO A 427 -25.60 -0.85 16.35
N GLU A 428 -25.70 -1.28 17.59
CA GLU A 428 -25.86 -0.41 18.77
C GLU A 428 -24.85 0.73 18.81
N VAL A 429 -23.58 0.42 18.50
CA VAL A 429 -22.47 1.38 18.51
C VAL A 429 -22.59 2.46 17.43
N LEU A 430 -23.43 2.26 16.41
CA LEU A 430 -23.68 3.21 15.32
C LEU A 430 -24.92 4.07 15.55
N ARG A 431 -25.82 3.72 16.49
CA ARG A 431 -27.10 4.44 16.69
C ARG A 431 -26.89 5.91 17.01
N GLY A 432 -25.88 6.24 17.84
CA GLY A 432 -25.55 7.63 18.14
C GLY A 432 -25.18 8.45 16.90
N TYR A 433 -24.46 7.87 15.97
CA TYR A 433 -24.10 8.48 14.68
C TYR A 433 -25.26 8.54 13.68
N MET A 434 -26.31 7.77 13.93
CA MET A 434 -27.55 7.74 13.17
C MET A 434 -28.69 8.59 13.81
N GLY A 435 -28.32 9.43 14.80
CA GLY A 435 -29.31 10.28 15.49
C GLY A 435 -30.26 9.52 16.43
N GLY A 436 -29.81 8.40 16.98
CA GLY A 436 -30.61 7.54 17.87
C GLY A 436 -31.50 6.54 17.15
N GLN A 437 -31.49 6.51 15.81
CA GLN A 437 -32.30 5.58 15.03
C GLN A 437 -31.86 4.13 15.31
N GLU A 438 -32.84 3.23 15.51
CA GLU A 438 -32.58 1.82 15.83
C GLU A 438 -32.70 0.88 14.62
N THR A 439 -33.54 1.25 13.65
CA THR A 439 -33.84 0.44 12.46
C THR A 439 -33.89 1.30 11.21
N ILE A 440 -33.53 0.71 10.07
CA ILE A 440 -33.77 1.24 8.71
C ILE A 440 -34.99 0.49 8.16
N GLN A 441 -35.99 1.24 7.73
CA GLN A 441 -37.25 0.72 7.19
C GLN A 441 -37.49 1.18 5.76
#